data_675f6026cca649c80a85b47b46e63bd1
#
_entry.id   675f6026cca649c80a85b47b46e63bd1
#
_cell.length_a   1.000
_cell.length_b   1.000
_cell.length_c   1.000
_cell.angle_alpha   90.00
_cell.angle_beta   90.00
_cell.angle_gamma   90.00
#
_symmetry.space_group_name_H-M   'P 1'
#
loop_
_entity.id
_entity.type
_entity.pdbx_description
1 polymer ?
#
loop_
_entity_poly.entity_id
_entity_poly.type
_entity_poly.pdbx_seq_one_letter_code
_entity_poly.pdbx_strand_id
1 'polypeptide(L)'
;LRRQRQMCIRDRVQLMLDERIIKGTFTNGTEYTVLATVLNMNRDIVRRLQSFDFTKKNPKMVVLCTGEQPCSLEDAILMTFLNLVGFDIALFVPTGYQTIERYLNGNYPVEHQIGEYVYDLQVPDFNALTPVKRSWLENILKRGN
;
A
#
# COMPACT_ATOMS: atom_id res chain seq x y z
N LEU A 1 -23.38 10.39 4.57
CA LEU A 1 -22.02 9.88 4.86
C LEU A 1 -21.78 8.44 4.40
N ARG A 2 -22.65 7.46 4.74
CA ARG A 2 -22.51 6.07 4.26
C ARG A 2 -22.63 5.93 2.75
N ARG A 3 -23.56 6.64 2.09
CA ARG A 3 -23.74 6.62 0.63
C ARG A 3 -22.55 7.21 -0.14
N GLN A 4 -21.96 8.30 0.34
CA GLN A 4 -20.76 8.89 -0.28
C GLN A 4 -19.54 7.95 -0.20
N ARG A 5 -19.37 7.23 0.92
CA ARG A 5 -18.26 6.26 1.07
C ARG A 5 -18.43 5.01 0.21
N GLN A 6 -19.65 4.51 0.08
CA GLN A 6 -19.93 3.39 -0.84
C GLN A 6 -19.71 3.78 -2.30
N MET A 7 -20.05 5.01 -2.69
CA MET A 7 -19.72 5.53 -4.03
C MET A 7 -18.21 5.58 -4.26
N CYS A 8 -17.40 6.04 -3.29
CA CYS A 8 -15.94 6.07 -3.44
C CYS A 8 -15.33 4.69 -3.66
N ILE A 9 -15.74 3.66 -2.93
CA ILE A 9 -15.23 2.28 -3.13
C ILE A 9 -15.62 1.78 -4.52
N ARG A 10 -16.88 1.91 -4.89
CA ARG A 10 -17.38 1.51 -6.21
C ARG A 10 -16.64 2.21 -7.34
N ASP A 11 -16.48 3.53 -7.23
CA ASP A 11 -15.82 4.33 -8.28
C ASP A 11 -14.35 3.96 -8.43
N ARG A 12 -13.66 3.61 -7.33
CA ARG A 12 -12.25 3.17 -7.39
C ARG A 12 -12.09 1.78 -7.98
N VAL A 13 -13.00 0.86 -7.63
CA VAL A 13 -13.04 -0.45 -8.27
C VAL A 13 -13.36 -0.32 -9.76
N GLN A 14 -14.34 0.51 -10.11
CA GLN A 14 -14.68 0.76 -11.50
C GLN A 14 -13.47 1.31 -12.27
N LEU A 15 -12.74 2.27 -11.71
CA LEU A 15 -11.53 2.82 -12.31
C LEU A 15 -10.45 1.74 -12.51
N MET A 16 -10.22 0.85 -11.52
CA MET A 16 -9.27 -0.25 -11.66
C MET A 16 -9.62 -1.16 -12.83
N LEU A 17 -10.91 -1.42 -13.03
CA LEU A 17 -11.41 -2.30 -14.10
C LEU A 17 -11.36 -1.60 -15.47
N ASP A 18 -11.82 -0.36 -15.56
CA ASP A 18 -11.89 0.40 -16.82
C ASP A 18 -10.49 0.66 -17.38
N GLU A 19 -9.55 1.05 -16.53
CA GLU A 19 -8.14 1.28 -16.87
C GLU A 19 -7.35 -0.03 -16.98
N ARG A 20 -7.97 -1.18 -16.67
CA ARG A 20 -7.31 -2.49 -16.69
C ARG A 20 -5.97 -2.49 -15.95
N ILE A 21 -5.92 -1.84 -14.79
CA ILE A 21 -4.65 -1.67 -14.04
C ILE A 21 -4.05 -3.04 -13.69
N ILE A 22 -4.90 -4.01 -13.36
CA ILE A 22 -4.46 -5.39 -13.07
C ILE A 22 -4.46 -6.22 -14.37
N LYS A 23 -3.36 -6.90 -14.63
CA LYS A 23 -3.22 -7.80 -15.79
C LYS A 23 -4.29 -8.89 -15.76
N GLY A 24 -4.82 -9.24 -16.91
CA GLY A 24 -5.84 -10.26 -17.05
C GLY A 24 -7.27 -9.77 -16.84
N THR A 25 -7.50 -8.52 -16.48
CA THR A 25 -8.83 -7.92 -16.38
C THR A 25 -9.55 -7.99 -17.72
N PHE A 26 -10.75 -8.57 -17.74
CA PHE A 26 -11.59 -8.87 -18.91
C PHE A 26 -10.98 -9.81 -19.95
N THR A 27 -9.85 -10.44 -19.65
CA THR A 27 -9.26 -11.45 -20.54
C THR A 27 -9.15 -12.82 -19.88
N ASN A 28 -8.81 -12.86 -18.59
CA ASN A 28 -8.61 -14.10 -17.81
C ASN A 28 -9.52 -14.18 -16.58
N GLY A 29 -10.57 -13.36 -16.50
CA GLY A 29 -11.47 -13.36 -15.33
C GLY A 29 -10.90 -12.68 -14.08
N THR A 30 -9.81 -11.92 -14.20
CA THR A 30 -9.17 -11.23 -13.07
C THR A 30 -10.09 -10.19 -12.42
N GLU A 31 -11.07 -9.66 -13.16
CA GLU A 31 -12.11 -8.77 -12.64
C GLU A 31 -12.87 -9.38 -11.44
N TYR A 32 -13.12 -10.68 -11.46
CA TYR A 32 -13.77 -11.38 -10.34
C TYR A 32 -12.87 -11.44 -9.12
N THR A 33 -11.56 -11.64 -9.31
CA THR A 33 -10.58 -11.60 -8.22
C THR A 33 -10.46 -10.19 -7.64
N VAL A 34 -10.47 -9.15 -8.48
CA VAL A 34 -10.48 -7.75 -8.03
C VAL A 34 -11.70 -7.48 -7.15
N LEU A 35 -12.90 -7.86 -7.59
CA LEU A 35 -14.12 -7.68 -6.83
C LEU A 35 -14.09 -8.47 -5.52
N ALA A 36 -13.70 -9.75 -5.56
CA ALA A 36 -13.62 -10.60 -4.38
C ALA A 36 -12.64 -10.06 -3.34
N THR A 37 -11.45 -9.64 -3.76
CA THR A 37 -10.41 -9.09 -2.86
C THR A 37 -10.89 -7.81 -2.17
N VAL A 38 -11.48 -6.88 -2.91
CA VAL A 38 -11.95 -5.62 -2.34
C VAL A 38 -13.15 -5.83 -1.41
N LEU A 39 -14.08 -6.72 -1.78
CA LEU A 39 -15.27 -7.01 -0.96
C LEU A 39 -14.92 -7.77 0.33
N ASN A 40 -13.88 -8.61 0.30
CA ASN A 40 -13.41 -9.37 1.47
C ASN A 40 -12.28 -8.69 2.24
N MET A 41 -12.07 -7.39 2.02
CA MET A 41 -11.02 -6.64 2.68
C MET A 41 -11.12 -6.75 4.21
N ASN A 42 -9.96 -6.86 4.87
CA ASN A 42 -9.85 -6.96 6.31
C ASN A 42 -10.62 -5.81 7.01
N ARG A 43 -11.36 -6.15 8.07
CA ARG A 43 -12.18 -5.19 8.83
C ARG A 43 -11.38 -4.04 9.43
N ASP A 44 -10.12 -4.26 9.79
CA ASP A 44 -9.26 -3.21 10.36
C ASP A 44 -8.85 -2.19 9.28
N ILE A 45 -8.60 -2.65 8.05
CA ILE A 45 -8.37 -1.75 6.91
C ILE A 45 -9.64 -0.94 6.64
N VAL A 46 -10.80 -1.59 6.60
CA VAL A 46 -12.09 -0.91 6.40
C VAL A 46 -12.35 0.14 7.49
N ARG A 47 -12.10 -0.19 8.77
CA ARG A 47 -12.22 0.77 9.88
C ARG A 47 -11.27 1.96 9.72
N ARG A 48 -10.02 1.73 9.33
CA ARG A 48 -9.04 2.80 9.07
C ARG A 48 -9.50 3.70 7.92
N LEU A 49 -9.97 3.12 6.82
CA LEU A 49 -10.56 3.86 5.70
C LEU A 49 -11.76 4.72 6.14
N GLN A 50 -12.59 4.20 7.05
CA GLN A 50 -13.77 4.90 7.56
C GLN A 50 -13.45 6.04 8.53
N SER A 51 -12.38 5.91 9.31
CA SER A 51 -12.01 6.87 10.34
C SER A 51 -11.04 7.96 9.83
N PHE A 52 -10.42 7.76 8.67
CA PHE A 52 -9.40 8.66 8.17
C PHE A 52 -10.00 9.87 7.44
N ASP A 53 -9.51 11.05 7.75
CA ASP A 53 -9.90 12.31 7.08
C ASP A 53 -8.93 12.63 5.94
N PHE A 54 -9.26 12.12 4.75
CA PHE A 54 -8.46 12.32 3.54
C PHE A 54 -8.41 13.78 3.06
N THR A 55 -9.20 14.67 3.65
CA THR A 55 -9.14 16.10 3.30
C THR A 55 -7.96 16.80 3.96
N LYS A 56 -7.44 16.23 5.04
CA LYS A 56 -6.36 16.83 5.84
C LYS A 56 -4.99 16.21 5.59
N LYS A 57 -4.95 14.89 5.37
CA LYS A 57 -3.70 14.14 5.21
C LYS A 57 -3.93 12.93 4.32
N ASN A 58 -2.88 12.55 3.57
CA ASN A 58 -2.85 11.25 2.92
C ASN A 58 -2.26 10.22 3.89
N PRO A 59 -2.94 9.10 4.14
CA PRO A 59 -2.36 8.01 4.92
C PRO A 59 -1.17 7.42 4.18
N LYS A 60 -0.16 7.02 4.94
CA LYS A 60 1.05 6.41 4.38
C LYS A 60 1.11 4.95 4.78
N MET A 61 1.38 4.10 3.81
CA MET A 61 1.57 2.66 4.00
C MET A 61 2.97 2.28 3.56
N VAL A 62 3.71 1.64 4.43
CA VAL A 62 5.03 1.10 4.12
C VAL A 62 4.93 -0.41 4.17
N VAL A 63 5.32 -1.06 3.09
CA VAL A 63 5.34 -2.51 2.95
C VAL A 63 6.78 -2.94 2.73
N LEU A 64 7.23 -3.94 3.49
CA LEU A 64 8.56 -4.50 3.38
C LEU A 64 8.45 -5.98 2.98
N CYS A 65 8.93 -6.31 1.79
CA CYS A 65 8.98 -7.68 1.28
C CYS A 65 10.37 -8.26 1.49
N THR A 66 10.55 -9.04 2.57
CA THR A 66 11.84 -9.65 2.93
C THR A 66 11.98 -11.11 2.51
N GLY A 67 10.89 -11.74 2.10
CA GLY A 67 10.85 -13.16 1.76
C GLY A 67 11.17 -13.46 0.31
N GLU A 68 11.45 -14.72 0.03
CA GLU A 68 11.57 -15.25 -1.33
C GLU A 68 10.21 -15.32 -2.05
N GLN A 69 9.12 -15.31 -1.29
CA GLN A 69 7.79 -15.33 -1.87
C GLN A 69 7.39 -13.93 -2.33
N PRO A 70 7.13 -13.78 -3.62
CA PRO A 70 6.63 -12.51 -4.14
C PRO A 70 5.24 -12.24 -3.57
N CYS A 71 4.87 -10.95 -3.55
CA CYS A 71 3.49 -10.55 -3.25
C CYS A 71 2.49 -11.31 -4.12
N SER A 72 1.34 -11.61 -3.57
CA SER A 72 0.25 -12.28 -4.31
C SER A 72 -0.48 -11.31 -5.25
N LEU A 73 -1.34 -11.86 -6.10
CA LEU A 73 -2.24 -11.04 -6.93
C LEU A 73 -3.19 -10.22 -6.05
N GLU A 74 -3.68 -10.80 -4.97
CA GLU A 74 -4.56 -10.14 -4.01
C GLU A 74 -3.85 -8.98 -3.30
N ASP A 75 -2.57 -9.13 -2.96
CA ASP A 75 -1.77 -8.03 -2.39
C ASP A 75 -1.61 -6.88 -3.39
N ALA A 76 -1.34 -7.19 -4.66
CA ALA A 76 -1.24 -6.19 -5.71
C ALA A 76 -2.58 -5.45 -5.91
N ILE A 77 -3.71 -6.18 -5.91
CA ILE A 77 -5.06 -5.61 -6.01
C ILE A 77 -5.32 -4.68 -4.82
N LEU A 78 -5.04 -5.15 -3.60
CA LEU A 78 -5.28 -4.38 -2.38
C LEU A 78 -4.44 -3.09 -2.34
N MET A 79 -3.15 -3.19 -2.65
CA MET A 79 -2.27 -2.01 -2.70
C MET A 79 -2.73 -1.01 -3.77
N THR A 80 -3.08 -1.48 -4.97
CA THR A 80 -3.62 -0.64 -6.03
C THR A 80 -4.91 0.06 -5.60
N PHE A 81 -5.83 -0.68 -5.00
CA PHE A 81 -7.09 -0.12 -4.50
C PHE A 81 -6.83 0.95 -3.42
N LEU A 82 -5.98 0.67 -2.44
CA LEU A 82 -5.65 1.61 -1.36
C LEU A 82 -4.99 2.88 -1.93
N ASN A 83 -4.10 2.74 -2.91
CA ASN A 83 -3.49 3.88 -3.59
C ASN A 83 -4.55 4.75 -4.29
N LEU A 84 -5.48 4.16 -5.02
CA LEU A 84 -6.59 4.86 -5.67
C LEU A 84 -7.55 5.53 -4.68
N VAL A 85 -7.67 5.01 -3.46
CA VAL A 85 -8.45 5.65 -2.37
C VAL A 85 -7.71 6.85 -1.78
N GLY A 86 -6.39 6.94 -1.96
CA GLY A 86 -5.58 8.08 -1.52
C GLY A 86 -4.47 7.74 -0.53
N PHE A 87 -4.08 6.48 -0.41
CA PHE A 87 -2.88 6.11 0.34
C PHE A 87 -1.62 6.38 -0.49
N ASP A 88 -0.62 7.00 0.13
CA ASP A 88 0.74 6.97 -0.38
C ASP A 88 1.37 5.63 0.04
N ILE A 89 1.77 4.82 -0.94
CA ILE A 89 2.31 3.49 -0.68
C ILE A 89 3.78 3.43 -1.09
N ALA A 90 4.64 3.00 -0.18
CA ALA A 90 6.03 2.69 -0.45
C ALA A 90 6.26 1.19 -0.22
N LEU A 91 6.68 0.48 -1.26
CA LEU A 91 7.03 -0.93 -1.22
C LEU A 91 8.55 -1.06 -1.29
N PHE A 92 9.14 -1.63 -0.24
CA PHE A 92 10.57 -1.93 -0.19
C PHE A 92 10.82 -3.40 -0.46
N VAL A 93 11.69 -3.68 -1.43
CA VAL A 93 12.07 -5.04 -1.85
C VAL A 93 13.59 -5.17 -1.77
N PRO A 94 14.14 -5.48 -0.59
CA PRO A 94 15.60 -5.53 -0.41
C PRO A 94 16.29 -6.52 -1.35
N THR A 95 15.63 -7.62 -1.67
CA THR A 95 16.17 -8.66 -2.56
C THR A 95 16.16 -8.29 -4.04
N GLY A 96 15.42 -7.26 -4.44
CA GLY A 96 15.24 -6.87 -5.83
C GLY A 96 14.42 -7.86 -6.68
N TYR A 97 13.76 -8.86 -6.06
CA TYR A 97 12.88 -9.76 -6.80
C TYR A 97 11.62 -9.04 -7.26
N GLN A 98 11.10 -9.45 -8.41
CA GLN A 98 9.81 -8.94 -8.90
C GLN A 98 8.68 -9.26 -7.91
N THR A 99 7.87 -8.25 -7.62
CA THR A 99 6.75 -8.35 -6.67
C THR A 99 5.41 -8.02 -7.36
N ILE A 100 4.83 -6.87 -7.06
CA ILE A 100 3.51 -6.48 -7.58
C ILE A 100 3.52 -6.06 -9.05
N GLU A 101 4.64 -5.56 -9.59
CA GLU A 101 4.77 -5.06 -10.96
C GLU A 101 4.45 -6.14 -12.01
N ARG A 102 4.64 -7.41 -11.67
CA ARG A 102 4.27 -8.53 -12.55
C ARG A 102 2.76 -8.67 -12.78
N TYR A 103 1.96 -8.11 -11.86
CA TYR A 103 0.50 -8.14 -11.94
C TYR A 103 -0.10 -6.85 -12.49
N LEU A 104 0.69 -5.80 -12.66
CA LEU A 104 0.21 -4.49 -13.06
C LEU A 104 0.47 -4.22 -14.55
N ASN A 105 -0.47 -3.56 -15.20
CA ASN A 105 -0.31 -3.05 -16.55
C ASN A 105 0.29 -1.64 -16.52
N GLY A 106 1.02 -1.27 -17.60
CA GLY A 106 1.60 0.06 -17.73
C GLY A 106 2.84 0.27 -16.85
N ASN A 107 3.13 1.53 -16.52
CA ASN A 107 4.28 1.94 -15.74
C ASN A 107 3.96 2.07 -14.23
N TYR A 108 3.13 1.19 -13.73
CA TYR A 108 2.84 1.08 -12.31
C TYR A 108 3.58 -0.14 -11.73
N PRO A 109 4.17 -0.02 -10.55
CA PRO A 109 4.54 1.17 -9.79
C PRO A 109 5.74 1.91 -10.40
N VAL A 110 6.06 3.11 -9.88
CA VAL A 110 7.33 3.78 -10.19
C VAL A 110 8.42 3.13 -9.37
N GLU A 111 9.44 2.60 -10.03
CA GLU A 111 10.54 1.86 -9.39
C GLU A 111 11.77 2.75 -9.23
N HIS A 112 12.42 2.66 -8.06
CA HIS A 112 13.67 3.34 -7.76
C HIS A 112 14.63 2.38 -7.08
N GLN A 113 15.84 2.21 -7.62
CA GLN A 113 16.90 1.47 -6.94
C GLN A 113 17.64 2.40 -5.98
N ILE A 114 17.69 2.04 -4.69
CA ILE A 114 18.24 2.86 -3.60
C ILE A 114 19.43 2.17 -2.93
N GLY A 115 20.35 1.59 -3.63
CA GLY A 115 21.47 0.88 -3.03
C GLY A 115 21.65 -0.52 -3.58
N GLU A 116 22.29 -1.38 -2.79
CA GLU A 116 22.60 -2.76 -3.16
C GLU A 116 21.53 -3.73 -2.65
N TYR A 117 21.45 -4.90 -3.29
CA TYR A 117 20.50 -5.94 -2.87
C TYR A 117 20.94 -6.58 -1.55
N VAL A 118 19.99 -6.82 -0.67
CA VAL A 118 20.18 -7.44 0.64
C VAL A 118 19.23 -8.64 0.76
N TYR A 119 19.80 -9.85 0.85
CA TYR A 119 19.00 -11.10 0.83
C TYR A 119 18.66 -11.61 2.22
N ASP A 120 19.40 -11.21 3.25
CA ASP A 120 19.28 -11.67 4.63
C ASP A 120 18.95 -10.53 5.60
N LEU A 121 18.14 -9.58 5.14
CA LEU A 121 17.76 -8.42 5.95
C LEU A 121 17.04 -8.87 7.24
N GLN A 122 17.70 -8.62 8.37
CA GLN A 122 17.09 -8.82 9.68
C GLN A 122 16.14 -7.66 9.99
N VAL A 123 14.85 -7.95 10.05
CA VAL A 123 13.83 -6.94 10.37
C VAL A 123 13.65 -6.90 11.89
N PRO A 124 13.85 -5.75 12.53
CA PRO A 124 13.60 -5.62 13.95
C PRO A 124 12.10 -5.81 14.26
N ASP A 125 11.80 -6.36 15.44
CA ASP A 125 10.43 -6.40 15.93
C ASP A 125 9.93 -4.98 16.20
N PHE A 126 9.10 -4.45 15.31
CA PHE A 126 8.53 -3.10 15.44
C PHE A 126 7.64 -2.93 16.67
N ASN A 127 7.09 -4.03 17.23
CA ASN A 127 6.30 -3.97 18.45
C ASN A 127 7.17 -3.80 19.70
N ALA A 128 8.44 -4.24 19.62
CA ALA A 128 9.43 -4.05 20.69
C ALA A 128 10.09 -2.66 20.64
N LEU A 129 9.95 -1.91 19.54
CA LEU A 129 10.50 -0.57 19.42
C LEU A 129 9.68 0.41 20.28
N THR A 130 10.26 0.87 21.38
CA THR A 130 9.69 1.98 22.12
C THR A 130 9.70 3.24 21.25
N PRO A 131 8.58 3.98 21.16
CA PRO A 131 8.56 5.22 20.39
C PRO A 131 9.62 6.16 20.96
N VAL A 132 10.55 6.58 20.10
CA VAL A 132 11.58 7.56 20.48
C VAL A 132 10.85 8.80 20.97
N LYS A 133 10.94 9.08 22.28
CA LYS A 133 10.38 10.32 22.85
C LYS A 133 11.02 11.49 22.10
N ARG A 134 10.22 12.38 21.55
CA ARG A 134 10.66 13.59 20.81
C ARG A 134 11.55 14.55 21.62
N SER A 135 11.94 14.18 22.84
CA SER A 135 12.67 15.04 23.77
C SER A 135 14.05 15.51 23.27
N TRP A 136 14.69 14.78 22.35
CA TRP A 136 15.98 15.20 21.82
C TRP A 136 15.84 16.36 20.80
N LEU A 137 14.76 16.38 20.02
CA LEU A 137 14.46 17.50 19.08
C LEU A 137 14.11 18.78 19.84
N GLU A 138 13.36 18.68 20.95
CA GLU A 138 13.06 19.83 21.81
C GLU A 138 14.32 20.40 22.47
N ASN A 139 15.27 19.54 22.83
CA ASN A 139 16.54 19.98 23.44
C ASN A 139 17.47 20.67 22.46
N ILE A 140 17.40 20.33 21.15
CA ILE A 140 18.18 21.01 20.10
C ILE A 140 17.57 22.39 19.81
N LEU A 141 16.25 22.48 19.72
CA LEU A 141 15.54 23.72 19.41
C LEU A 141 15.62 24.76 20.56
N LYS A 142 15.76 24.30 21.81
CA LYS A 142 15.92 25.19 22.97
C LYS A 142 17.35 25.72 23.18
N ARG A 143 18.37 25.19 22.50
CA ARG A 143 19.76 25.67 22.56
C ARG A 143 20.10 26.76 21.55
N GLY A 144 19.15 27.20 20.74
CA GLY A 144 19.31 28.23 19.69
C GLY A 144 18.74 29.60 20.04
N ASN A 145 18.50 29.89 21.32
CA ASN A 145 18.18 31.25 21.84
C ASN A 145 19.20 31.69 22.87
#